data_49e5f32f1a0f344e68e005b8d025770c
#
_entry.id   49e5f32f1a0f344e68e005b8d025770c
#
_cell.length_a   1.000
_cell.length_b   1.000
_cell.length_c   1.000
_cell.angle_alpha   90.00
_cell.angle_beta   90.00
_cell.angle_gamma   90.00
#
_symmetry.space_group_name_H-M   'P 1'
#
loop_
_entity.id
_entity.type
_entity.pdbx_description
1 polymer ?
#
loop_
_entity_poly.entity_id
_entity_poly.type
_entity_poly.pdbx_seq_one_letter_code
_entity_poly.pdbx_strand_id
1 'polypeptide(L)'
;MKTATRKADSARASAAKKRAAPKAAAKKPARMYRTNLRDVPKVGGLKRRDGWVDMQVQFLIDKKSAGADHVVGWTVLKPGARHENHRHHNCDEFFIVLKGKGHIYTENGEQPSSEGDVVYSPRTCWHGFNNTSNEDVVLVWGWMGAGSIEASGYEVDPATH
;
A
#
# COMPACT_ATOMS: atom_id res chain seq x y z
N MET A 1 25.84 -77.30 -22.58
CA MET A 1 25.96 -76.72 -23.96
C MET A 1 25.12 -75.45 -24.03
N LYS A 2 25.70 -74.48 -24.68
CA LYS A 2 25.20 -73.20 -25.13
C LYS A 2 25.48 -71.98 -24.22
N THR A 3 26.45 -71.31 -24.65
CA THR A 3 27.00 -69.99 -24.45
C THR A 3 25.94 -68.87 -24.54
N ALA A 4 25.94 -67.88 -23.62
CA ALA A 4 25.23 -66.65 -23.73
C ALA A 4 26.20 -65.48 -23.66
N THR A 5 26.15 -64.70 -24.69
CA THR A 5 27.00 -63.58 -25.06
C THR A 5 26.64 -62.32 -24.23
N ARG A 6 27.61 -61.69 -23.60
CA ARG A 6 27.50 -60.37 -22.96
C ARG A 6 27.46 -59.28 -24.03
N LYS A 7 26.45 -58.43 -24.02
CA LYS A 7 26.44 -57.14 -24.68
C LYS A 7 26.72 -56.03 -23.67
N ALA A 8 27.76 -55.25 -24.01
CA ALA A 8 28.16 -54.09 -23.29
C ALA A 8 27.22 -52.90 -23.65
N ASP A 9 26.58 -52.28 -22.66
CA ASP A 9 25.88 -51.01 -22.82
C ASP A 9 26.81 -49.84 -22.49
N SER A 10 27.01 -49.01 -23.49
CA SER A 10 27.83 -47.80 -23.42
C SER A 10 27.12 -46.70 -22.61
N ALA A 11 27.76 -46.29 -21.53
CA ALA A 11 27.32 -45.15 -20.76
C ALA A 11 27.47 -43.85 -21.54
N ARG A 12 26.34 -43.21 -21.85
CA ARG A 12 26.25 -41.88 -22.48
C ARG A 12 26.35 -40.83 -21.39
N ALA A 13 27.49 -40.21 -21.22
CA ALA A 13 27.70 -39.09 -20.31
C ALA A 13 26.94 -37.86 -20.83
N SER A 14 25.87 -37.47 -20.13
CA SER A 14 25.13 -36.24 -20.35
C SER A 14 25.86 -35.05 -19.72
N ALA A 15 26.48 -34.20 -20.56
CA ALA A 15 27.07 -32.94 -20.11
C ALA A 15 26.00 -31.93 -19.75
N ALA A 16 25.72 -31.78 -18.45
CA ALA A 16 24.85 -30.73 -17.94
C ALA A 16 25.53 -29.36 -18.14
N LYS A 17 25.01 -28.56 -19.09
CA LYS A 17 25.37 -27.15 -19.24
C LYS A 17 24.99 -26.38 -17.96
N LYS A 18 25.98 -26.00 -17.17
CA LYS A 18 25.80 -25.04 -16.06
C LYS A 18 25.21 -23.73 -16.63
N ARG A 19 23.97 -23.47 -16.38
CA ARG A 19 23.37 -22.15 -16.62
C ARG A 19 24.05 -21.14 -15.68
N ALA A 20 24.74 -20.17 -16.25
CA ALA A 20 25.28 -19.05 -15.49
C ALA A 20 24.10 -18.30 -14.81
N ALA A 21 24.25 -18.07 -13.50
CA ALA A 21 23.30 -17.27 -12.76
C ALA A 21 23.25 -15.85 -13.36
N PRO A 22 22.05 -15.21 -13.47
CA PRO A 22 21.97 -13.86 -13.97
C PRO A 22 22.80 -12.93 -13.09
N LYS A 23 23.70 -12.15 -13.69
CA LYS A 23 24.44 -11.09 -12.97
C LYS A 23 23.41 -10.16 -12.33
N ALA A 24 23.43 -10.06 -10.99
CA ALA A 24 22.63 -9.09 -10.27
C ALA A 24 22.93 -7.71 -10.83
N ALA A 25 21.89 -7.02 -11.31
CA ALA A 25 22.00 -5.65 -11.77
C ALA A 25 22.52 -4.80 -10.61
N ALA A 26 23.59 -4.02 -10.86
CA ALA A 26 24.16 -3.13 -9.86
C ALA A 26 23.05 -2.21 -9.34
N LYS A 27 22.70 -2.32 -8.04
CA LYS A 27 21.74 -1.43 -7.42
C LYS A 27 22.26 0.00 -7.55
N LYS A 28 21.44 0.90 -8.10
CA LYS A 28 21.74 2.33 -8.10
C LYS A 28 22.02 2.76 -6.64
N PRO A 29 23.00 3.64 -6.42
CA PRO A 29 23.29 4.11 -5.07
C PRO A 29 22.04 4.76 -4.46
N ALA A 30 21.78 4.45 -3.20
CA ALA A 30 20.66 5.03 -2.46
C ALA A 30 20.85 6.55 -2.41
N ARG A 31 19.79 7.29 -2.73
CA ARG A 31 19.76 8.76 -2.68
C ARG A 31 18.63 9.19 -1.75
N MET A 32 18.91 10.21 -0.93
CA MET A 32 17.88 10.85 -0.13
C MET A 32 16.85 11.50 -1.06
N TYR A 33 15.57 11.26 -0.79
CA TYR A 33 14.44 11.95 -1.41
C TYR A 33 13.95 13.04 -0.44
N ARG A 34 13.68 14.22 -0.98
CA ARG A 34 13.12 15.36 -0.25
C ARG A 34 12.06 16.03 -1.10
N THR A 35 10.92 16.30 -0.52
CA THR A 35 9.85 17.10 -1.12
C THR A 35 9.28 18.07 -0.09
N ASN A 36 8.44 18.99 -0.56
CA ASN A 36 7.66 19.88 0.29
C ASN A 36 6.18 19.63 -0.02
N LEU A 37 5.33 19.64 0.99
CA LEU A 37 3.89 19.43 0.84
C LEU A 37 3.25 20.35 -0.20
N ARG A 38 3.75 21.61 -0.33
CA ARG A 38 3.27 22.58 -1.31
C ARG A 38 3.57 22.21 -2.76
N ASP A 39 4.59 21.40 -2.97
CA ASP A 39 5.08 21.01 -4.30
C ASP A 39 4.47 19.70 -4.80
N VAL A 40 3.77 18.97 -3.92
CA VAL A 40 3.11 17.71 -4.27
C VAL A 40 1.71 17.98 -4.77
N PRO A 41 1.33 17.49 -5.96
CA PRO A 41 -0.02 17.68 -6.50
C PRO A 41 -1.09 17.10 -5.57
N LYS A 42 -2.17 17.85 -5.41
CA LYS A 42 -3.37 17.35 -4.74
C LYS A 42 -4.14 16.47 -5.72
N VAL A 43 -4.44 15.26 -5.29
CA VAL A 43 -5.38 14.39 -5.96
C VAL A 43 -6.75 14.70 -5.38
N GLY A 44 -7.53 15.50 -6.12
CA GLY A 44 -8.85 15.91 -5.71
C GLY A 44 -9.92 15.22 -6.54
N GLY A 45 -11.17 15.19 -6.02
CA GLY A 45 -12.33 14.77 -6.80
C GLY A 45 -12.35 13.30 -7.16
N LEU A 46 -11.74 12.46 -6.35
CA LEU A 46 -11.91 11.02 -6.46
C LEU A 46 -13.40 10.73 -6.34
N LYS A 47 -13.89 9.89 -7.21
CA LYS A 47 -15.32 9.62 -7.31
C LYS A 47 -15.77 8.89 -6.06
N ARG A 48 -17.02 9.14 -5.64
CA ARG A 48 -17.62 8.46 -4.49
C ARG A 48 -17.46 6.93 -4.56
N ARG A 49 -17.59 6.37 -5.78
CA ARG A 49 -17.36 4.93 -6.03
C ARG A 49 -15.96 4.43 -5.67
N ASP A 50 -14.99 5.34 -5.51
CA ASP A 50 -13.61 5.00 -5.14
C ASP A 50 -13.41 5.11 -3.61
N GLY A 51 -14.49 5.32 -2.84
CA GLY A 51 -14.48 5.42 -1.38
C GLY A 51 -13.94 6.74 -0.82
N TRP A 52 -13.77 7.77 -1.66
CA TRP A 52 -13.14 9.03 -1.30
C TRP A 52 -14.12 10.18 -1.56
N VAL A 53 -14.70 10.71 -0.50
CA VAL A 53 -15.71 11.76 -0.58
C VAL A 53 -15.18 13.06 0.01
N ASP A 54 -15.09 14.11 -0.84
CA ASP A 54 -14.65 15.47 -0.47
C ASP A 54 -13.28 15.53 0.24
N MET A 55 -12.40 14.61 -0.12
CA MET A 55 -11.03 14.51 0.40
C MET A 55 -10.03 15.15 -0.54
N GLN A 56 -9.00 15.78 0.03
CA GLN A 56 -7.79 16.19 -0.69
C GLN A 56 -6.65 15.28 -0.25
N VAL A 57 -6.09 14.54 -1.18
CA VAL A 57 -5.01 13.57 -0.92
C VAL A 57 -3.74 13.99 -1.66
N GLN A 58 -2.59 13.83 -1.01
CA GLN A 58 -1.27 14.04 -1.59
C GLN A 58 -0.39 12.84 -1.27
N PHE A 59 0.19 12.23 -2.29
CA PHE A 59 1.17 11.15 -2.17
C PHE A 59 2.56 11.77 -2.06
N LEU A 60 3.09 11.86 -0.84
CA LEU A 60 4.35 12.56 -0.55
C LEU A 60 5.57 11.71 -0.93
N ILE A 61 5.49 10.42 -0.62
CA ILE A 61 6.51 9.41 -0.93
C ILE A 61 5.78 8.22 -1.53
N ASP A 62 6.22 7.76 -2.69
CA ASP A 62 5.69 6.58 -3.35
C ASP A 62 6.72 5.94 -4.31
N LYS A 63 6.31 4.92 -5.02
CA LYS A 63 7.14 4.25 -6.03
C LYS A 63 7.56 5.19 -7.15
N LYS A 64 6.66 6.08 -7.57
CA LYS A 64 6.89 7.00 -8.69
C LYS A 64 7.82 8.14 -8.29
N SER A 65 7.62 8.75 -7.15
CA SER A 65 8.38 9.93 -6.69
C SER A 65 9.76 9.57 -6.13
N ALA A 66 9.82 8.52 -5.31
CA ALA A 66 11.01 8.15 -4.54
C ALA A 66 11.56 6.74 -4.86
N GLY A 67 10.88 5.95 -5.67
CA GLY A 67 11.21 4.53 -5.90
C GLY A 67 10.95 3.65 -4.67
N ALA A 68 10.10 4.10 -3.74
CA ALA A 68 9.83 3.44 -2.48
C ALA A 68 8.84 2.28 -2.64
N ASP A 69 8.98 1.25 -1.80
CA ASP A 69 8.03 0.14 -1.69
C ASP A 69 7.03 0.37 -0.55
N HIS A 70 6.80 1.62 -0.22
CA HIS A 70 5.82 2.11 0.75
C HIS A 70 5.28 3.47 0.28
N VAL A 71 4.20 3.92 0.87
CA VAL A 71 3.61 5.23 0.64
C VAL A 71 3.61 6.03 1.94
N VAL A 72 3.87 7.32 1.84
CA VAL A 72 3.52 8.30 2.87
C VAL A 72 2.62 9.34 2.22
N GLY A 73 1.47 9.55 2.81
CA GLY A 73 0.46 10.46 2.30
C GLY A 73 0.03 11.53 3.30
N TRP A 74 -0.63 12.51 2.76
CA TRP A 74 -1.26 13.60 3.49
C TRP A 74 -2.69 13.74 3.01
N THR A 75 -3.63 13.86 3.93
CA THR A 75 -5.05 14.03 3.59
C THR A 75 -5.66 15.15 4.40
N VAL A 76 -6.50 15.94 3.75
CA VAL A 76 -7.41 16.89 4.39
C VAL A 76 -8.84 16.45 4.09
N LEU A 77 -9.61 16.15 5.14
CA LEU A 77 -11.02 15.87 5.05
C LEU A 77 -11.79 17.11 5.46
N LYS A 78 -12.63 17.63 4.55
CA LYS A 78 -13.55 18.73 4.83
C LYS A 78 -14.67 18.30 5.79
N PRO A 79 -15.41 19.23 6.43
CA PRO A 79 -16.61 18.89 7.18
C PRO A 79 -17.56 18.01 6.38
N GLY A 80 -17.94 16.85 6.93
CA GLY A 80 -18.77 15.85 6.27
C GLY A 80 -18.05 14.95 5.25
N ALA A 81 -16.78 15.20 5.00
CA ALA A 81 -15.97 14.34 4.13
C ALA A 81 -15.66 12.99 4.81
N ARG A 82 -15.48 11.96 3.99
CA ARG A 82 -15.15 10.64 4.49
C ARG A 82 -14.24 9.87 3.55
N HIS A 83 -13.38 9.07 4.13
CA HIS A 83 -12.77 7.92 3.52
C HIS A 83 -13.60 6.72 3.92
N GLU A 84 -14.35 6.17 2.96
CA GLU A 84 -15.27 5.07 3.22
C GLU A 84 -14.51 3.84 3.71
N ASN A 85 -15.25 2.91 4.31
CA ASN A 85 -14.66 1.68 4.83
C ASN A 85 -13.99 0.91 3.70
N HIS A 86 -12.72 0.59 3.88
CA HIS A 86 -11.88 -0.08 2.90
C HIS A 86 -10.83 -0.95 3.57
N ARG A 87 -10.13 -1.75 2.79
CA ARG A 87 -8.99 -2.54 3.25
C ARG A 87 -7.91 -2.64 2.19
N HIS A 88 -6.73 -3.03 2.62
CA HIS A 88 -5.61 -3.35 1.75
C HIS A 88 -5.22 -4.82 1.89
N HIS A 89 -5.10 -5.53 0.76
CA HIS A 89 -4.72 -6.94 0.78
C HIS A 89 -3.21 -7.16 0.91
N ASN A 90 -2.41 -6.19 0.47
CA ASN A 90 -0.98 -6.38 0.28
C ASN A 90 -0.09 -5.51 1.19
N CYS A 91 -0.67 -4.61 1.96
CA CYS A 91 0.08 -3.76 2.87
C CYS A 91 -0.68 -3.51 4.17
N ASP A 92 0.05 -3.13 5.19
CA ASP A 92 -0.51 -2.58 6.41
C ASP A 92 -0.62 -1.06 6.24
N GLU A 93 -1.55 -0.41 6.95
CA GLU A 93 -1.69 1.03 6.96
C GLU A 93 -1.58 1.59 8.38
N PHE A 94 -1.01 2.77 8.51
CA PHE A 94 -1.14 3.59 9.70
C PHE A 94 -1.66 4.98 9.31
N PHE A 95 -2.31 5.65 10.25
CA PHE A 95 -2.52 7.09 10.15
C PHE A 95 -2.41 7.78 11.50
N ILE A 96 -2.10 9.07 11.44
CA ILE A 96 -1.96 9.96 12.60
C ILE A 96 -2.89 11.13 12.37
N VAL A 97 -3.76 11.42 13.32
CA VAL A 97 -4.59 12.62 13.31
C VAL A 97 -3.75 13.80 13.75
N LEU A 98 -3.36 14.67 12.81
CA LEU A 98 -2.56 15.86 13.11
C LEU A 98 -3.41 17.06 13.55
N LYS A 99 -4.69 17.07 13.15
CA LYS A 99 -5.63 18.13 13.48
C LYS A 99 -7.05 17.65 13.36
N GLY A 100 -7.93 18.16 14.24
CA GLY A 100 -9.36 17.93 14.18
C GLY A 100 -9.80 16.65 14.88
N LYS A 101 -11.04 16.24 14.63
CA LYS A 101 -11.67 15.06 15.22
C LYS A 101 -12.73 14.47 14.31
N GLY A 102 -13.04 13.20 14.50
CA GLY A 102 -14.06 12.48 13.73
C GLY A 102 -14.26 11.08 14.29
N HIS A 103 -14.56 10.13 13.41
CA HIS A 103 -14.73 8.73 13.75
C HIS A 103 -13.90 7.84 12.83
N ILE A 104 -13.26 6.83 13.39
CA ILE A 104 -12.62 5.74 12.64
C ILE A 104 -13.61 4.60 12.47
N TYR A 105 -13.58 3.92 11.31
CA TYR A 105 -14.24 2.65 11.10
C TYR A 105 -13.30 1.52 11.57
N THR A 106 -13.86 0.59 12.34
CA THR A 106 -13.17 -0.61 12.81
C THR A 106 -14.10 -1.81 12.67
N GLU A 107 -13.57 -3.01 12.85
CA GLU A 107 -14.41 -4.23 12.91
C GLU A 107 -15.45 -4.22 14.03
N ASN A 108 -15.27 -3.34 15.03
CA ASN A 108 -16.20 -3.16 16.15
C ASN A 108 -17.14 -1.95 15.97
N GLY A 109 -17.22 -1.41 14.74
CA GLY A 109 -18.01 -0.24 14.39
C GLY A 109 -17.22 1.06 14.48
N GLU A 110 -17.93 2.19 14.41
CA GLU A 110 -17.32 3.52 14.50
C GLU A 110 -16.87 3.84 15.92
N GLN A 111 -15.68 4.40 16.03
CA GLN A 111 -15.10 4.87 17.28
C GLN A 111 -14.63 6.32 17.14
N PRO A 112 -14.79 7.17 18.18
CA PRO A 112 -14.29 8.55 18.12
C PRO A 112 -12.76 8.57 18.00
N SER A 113 -12.26 9.54 17.23
CA SER A 113 -10.83 9.79 17.05
C SER A 113 -10.57 11.29 16.98
N SER A 114 -9.42 11.72 17.48
CA SER A 114 -9.05 13.12 17.63
C SER A 114 -7.56 13.36 17.43
N GLU A 115 -7.17 14.62 17.42
CA GLU A 115 -5.78 15.06 17.32
C GLU A 115 -4.88 14.30 18.31
N GLY A 116 -3.76 13.77 17.80
CA GLY A 116 -2.79 12.96 18.53
C GLY A 116 -3.03 11.44 18.42
N ASP A 117 -4.18 11.00 17.95
CA ASP A 117 -4.43 9.57 17.80
C ASP A 117 -3.55 8.98 16.69
N VAL A 118 -3.03 7.79 16.98
CA VAL A 118 -2.26 6.96 16.05
C VAL A 118 -3.00 5.65 15.86
N VAL A 119 -3.35 5.35 14.63
CA VAL A 119 -4.10 4.14 14.27
C VAL A 119 -3.23 3.27 13.38
N TYR A 120 -3.24 1.96 13.64
CA TYR A 120 -2.60 0.96 12.83
C TYR A 120 -3.62 -0.08 12.38
N SER A 121 -3.72 -0.26 11.08
CA SER A 121 -4.61 -1.22 10.42
C SER A 121 -3.77 -2.30 9.76
N PRO A 122 -3.74 -3.53 10.28
CA PRO A 122 -3.13 -4.65 9.60
C PRO A 122 -3.77 -4.87 8.23
N ARG A 123 -3.03 -5.45 7.29
CA ARG A 123 -3.60 -5.84 5.99
C ARG A 123 -4.86 -6.67 6.17
N THR A 124 -5.80 -6.52 5.26
CA THR A 124 -7.13 -7.13 5.24
C THR A 124 -8.11 -6.64 6.32
N CYS A 125 -7.66 -5.82 7.28
CA CYS A 125 -8.52 -5.20 8.27
C CYS A 125 -9.31 -4.05 7.62
N TRP A 126 -10.63 -4.04 7.81
CA TRP A 126 -11.50 -2.95 7.36
C TRP A 126 -11.28 -1.71 8.22
N HIS A 127 -11.11 -0.56 7.57
CA HIS A 127 -10.89 0.72 8.24
C HIS A 127 -11.33 1.89 7.35
N GLY A 128 -11.42 3.07 7.93
CA GLY A 128 -11.79 4.31 7.26
C GLY A 128 -11.86 5.46 8.25
N PHE A 129 -12.19 6.65 7.76
CA PHE A 129 -12.32 7.84 8.60
C PHE A 129 -13.48 8.71 8.14
N ASN A 130 -14.29 9.16 9.09
CA ASN A 130 -15.43 10.04 8.87
C ASN A 130 -15.22 11.35 9.63
N ASN A 131 -15.13 12.47 8.92
CA ASN A 131 -15.12 13.79 9.55
C ASN A 131 -16.55 14.23 9.88
N THR A 132 -16.99 13.93 11.07
CA THR A 132 -18.31 14.33 11.60
C THR A 132 -18.30 15.70 12.27
N SER A 133 -17.17 16.40 12.25
CA SER A 133 -17.03 17.73 12.84
C SER A 133 -17.31 18.84 11.83
N ASN A 134 -17.28 20.09 12.31
CA ASN A 134 -17.44 21.30 11.49
C ASN A 134 -16.11 21.97 11.11
N GLU A 135 -14.99 21.29 11.30
CA GLU A 135 -13.64 21.75 10.96
C GLU A 135 -12.89 20.74 10.09
N ASP A 136 -11.81 21.18 9.45
CA ASP A 136 -10.96 20.29 8.67
C ASP A 136 -10.25 19.29 9.57
N VAL A 137 -10.25 18.02 9.18
CA VAL A 137 -9.38 16.99 9.75
C VAL A 137 -8.17 16.80 8.85
N VAL A 138 -7.00 16.72 9.47
CA VAL A 138 -5.73 16.51 8.77
C VAL A 138 -5.09 15.22 9.23
N LEU A 139 -4.79 14.34 8.29
CA LEU A 139 -4.15 13.06 8.52
C LEU A 139 -2.79 12.99 7.80
N VAL A 140 -1.80 12.43 8.48
CA VAL A 140 -0.65 11.79 7.84
C VAL A 140 -0.87 10.29 7.91
N TRP A 141 -0.63 9.60 6.81
CA TRP A 141 -0.85 8.16 6.70
C TRP A 141 0.23 7.49 5.86
N GLY A 142 0.31 6.19 5.92
CA GLY A 142 1.25 5.44 5.10
C GLY A 142 0.91 3.98 4.93
N TRP A 143 1.22 3.47 3.74
CA TRP A 143 1.16 2.04 3.42
C TRP A 143 2.54 1.42 3.56
N MET A 144 2.64 0.38 4.36
CA MET A 144 3.87 -0.35 4.60
C MET A 144 3.88 -1.65 3.78
N GLY A 145 4.74 -1.69 2.75
CA GLY A 145 4.87 -2.85 1.86
C GLY A 145 4.23 -2.68 0.47
N ALA A 146 3.61 -1.51 0.18
CA ALA A 146 3.10 -1.20 -1.14
C ALA A 146 3.43 0.24 -1.54
N GLY A 147 4.04 0.44 -2.69
CA GLY A 147 4.48 1.74 -3.19
C GLY A 147 3.47 2.45 -4.10
N SER A 148 2.27 1.92 -4.29
CA SER A 148 1.19 2.53 -5.08
C SER A 148 -0.18 1.97 -4.69
N ILE A 149 -1.25 2.62 -5.16
CA ILE A 149 -2.64 2.16 -4.97
C ILE A 149 -2.82 0.74 -5.54
N GLU A 150 -2.36 0.52 -6.76
CA GLU A 150 -2.50 -0.78 -7.44
C GLU A 150 -1.75 -1.89 -6.68
N ALA A 151 -0.59 -1.56 -6.13
CA ALA A 151 0.21 -2.50 -5.36
C ALA A 151 -0.40 -2.80 -3.98
N SER A 152 -1.16 -1.87 -3.40
CA SER A 152 -1.75 -2.02 -2.06
C SER A 152 -2.87 -3.07 -2.01
N GLY A 153 -3.50 -3.37 -3.15
CA GLY A 153 -4.69 -4.22 -3.18
C GLY A 153 -5.89 -3.56 -2.51
N TYR A 154 -6.08 -2.26 -2.75
CA TYR A 154 -7.18 -1.46 -2.23
C TYR A 154 -8.55 -2.01 -2.64
N GLU A 155 -9.43 -2.18 -1.66
CA GLU A 155 -10.80 -2.66 -1.85
C GLU A 155 -11.75 -1.86 -0.94
N VAL A 156 -12.81 -1.31 -1.54
CA VAL A 156 -13.87 -0.59 -0.79
C VAL A 156 -14.93 -1.58 -0.35
N ASP A 157 -15.44 -1.40 0.87
CA ASP A 157 -16.52 -2.22 1.40
C ASP A 157 -17.83 -1.93 0.66
N PRO A 158 -18.38 -2.91 -0.08
CA PRO A 158 -19.62 -2.71 -0.83
C PRO A 158 -20.84 -2.43 0.07
N ALA A 159 -20.78 -2.75 1.36
CA ALA A 159 -21.86 -2.50 2.30
C ALA A 159 -21.96 -1.02 2.73
N THR A 160 -20.91 -0.22 2.49
CA THR A 160 -20.85 1.21 2.86
C THR A 160 -21.02 2.17 1.67
N HIS A 161 -21.31 1.62 0.51
CA HIS A 161 -21.54 2.36 -0.76
C HIS A 161 -22.97 2.81 -0.93
#